data_111f5676b28f9645142295c09d45e890
#
_entry.id   111f5676b28f9645142295c09d45e890
#
_cell.length_a   1.000
_cell.length_b   1.000
_cell.length_c   1.000
_cell.angle_alpha   90.00
_cell.angle_beta   90.00
_cell.angle_gamma   90.00
#
_symmetry.space_group_name_H-M   'P 1'
#
loop_
_entity.id
_entity.type
_entity.pdbx_description
1 polymer ?
#
loop_
_entity_poly.entity_id
_entity_poly.type
_entity_poly.pdbx_seq_one_letter_code
_entity_poly.pdbx_strand_id
1 'polypeptide(L)'
;VIPIFLTAKDADSVLKRLREKKQRGEIFTEEDFAQLAITPLMSSEIKRKDVILESIKLSKTEKSITAEKTMAMLYTLADKFLTGNDLEEVKEAVAMTRIGQMIFDDGVVRGREEERRLMSALISKLLQAKRLDDLQRAAEDEEYRERLMKEFNIS
;
A
#
# COMPACT_ATOMS: atom_id res chain seq x y z
N VAL A 1 1.26 -30.88 -14.72
CA VAL A 1 1.56 -29.69 -13.89
C VAL A 1 1.60 -30.17 -12.44
N ILE A 2 2.75 -30.01 -11.77
CA ILE A 2 2.87 -30.34 -10.33
C ILE A 2 2.50 -29.07 -9.56
N PRO A 3 1.45 -29.08 -8.71
CA PRO A 3 1.09 -27.91 -7.91
C PRO A 3 2.17 -27.64 -6.86
N ILE A 4 2.60 -26.37 -6.76
CA ILE A 4 3.52 -25.95 -5.71
C ILE A 4 2.69 -25.28 -4.59
N PHE A 5 2.66 -25.91 -3.43
CA PHE A 5 2.02 -25.36 -2.25
C PHE A 5 3.02 -24.47 -1.50
N LEU A 6 2.85 -23.16 -1.57
CA LEU A 6 3.71 -22.19 -0.87
C LEU A 6 3.63 -22.36 0.66
N THR A 7 2.50 -22.80 1.18
CA THR A 7 2.32 -23.12 2.61
C THR A 7 3.18 -24.29 3.09
N ALA A 8 3.72 -25.12 2.20
CA ALA A 8 4.68 -26.16 2.52
C ALA A 8 6.14 -25.64 2.61
N LYS A 9 6.37 -24.36 2.29
CA LYS A 9 7.64 -23.67 2.44
C LYS A 9 7.65 -22.94 3.77
N ASP A 10 8.82 -22.89 4.40
CA ASP A 10 9.03 -22.27 5.70
C ASP A 10 9.67 -20.88 5.53
N ALA A 11 8.90 -19.83 5.85
CA ALA A 11 9.36 -18.46 5.80
C ALA A 11 10.49 -18.20 6.82
N ASP A 12 10.42 -18.82 7.98
CA ASP A 12 11.39 -18.60 9.05
C ASP A 12 12.79 -19.07 8.63
N SER A 13 12.88 -20.22 7.95
CA SER A 13 14.12 -20.72 7.37
C SER A 13 14.68 -19.79 6.30
N VAL A 14 13.82 -19.24 5.40
CA VAL A 14 14.23 -18.26 4.40
C VAL A 14 14.77 -17.00 5.04
N LEU A 15 14.05 -16.43 6.01
CA LEU A 15 14.45 -15.22 6.71
C LEU A 15 15.75 -15.41 7.48
N LYS A 16 15.91 -16.55 8.17
CA LYS A 16 17.13 -16.89 8.88
C LYS A 16 18.34 -16.95 7.95
N ARG A 17 18.22 -17.70 6.86
CA ARG A 17 19.28 -17.84 5.84
C ARG A 17 19.69 -16.48 5.27
N LEU A 18 18.74 -15.62 4.92
CA LEU A 18 19.02 -14.32 4.34
C LEU A 18 19.58 -13.33 5.35
N ARG A 19 19.18 -13.42 6.62
CA ARG A 19 19.78 -12.65 7.71
C ARG A 19 21.26 -13.03 7.90
N GLU A 20 21.57 -14.32 7.91
CA GLU A 20 22.96 -14.81 8.00
C GLU A 20 23.80 -14.36 6.80
N LYS A 21 23.22 -14.43 5.58
CA LYS A 21 23.86 -13.95 4.34
C LYS A 21 24.21 -12.46 4.45
N LYS A 22 23.26 -11.64 4.94
CA LYS A 22 23.47 -10.22 5.20
C LYS A 22 24.58 -9.97 6.22
N GLN A 23 24.61 -10.74 7.33
CA GLN A 23 25.64 -10.61 8.37
C GLN A 23 27.06 -10.90 7.84
N ARG A 24 27.16 -11.80 6.85
CA ARG A 24 28.43 -12.07 6.16
C ARG A 24 28.81 -11.03 5.10
N GLY A 25 27.96 -10.00 4.89
CA GLY A 25 28.19 -8.97 3.89
C GLY A 25 27.99 -9.45 2.44
N GLU A 26 27.29 -10.54 2.24
CA GLU A 26 26.99 -11.10 0.93
C GLU A 26 25.81 -10.36 0.27
N ILE A 27 25.93 -10.11 -1.04
CA ILE A 27 24.88 -9.48 -1.85
C ILE A 27 23.74 -10.48 -2.11
N PHE A 28 22.51 -10.01 -2.05
CA PHE A 28 21.33 -10.83 -2.37
C PHE A 28 21.22 -11.04 -3.88
N THR A 29 20.89 -12.27 -4.26
CA THR A 29 20.60 -12.64 -5.65
C THR A 29 19.13 -12.35 -6.00
N GLU A 30 18.79 -12.39 -7.29
CA GLU A 30 17.40 -12.28 -7.72
C GLU A 30 16.51 -13.37 -7.11
N GLU A 31 17.04 -14.58 -6.92
CA GLU A 31 16.34 -15.66 -6.24
C GLU A 31 16.07 -15.35 -4.77
N ASP A 32 17.03 -14.74 -4.07
CA ASP A 32 16.85 -14.30 -2.68
C ASP A 32 15.70 -13.29 -2.58
N PHE A 33 15.65 -12.31 -3.48
CA PHE A 33 14.59 -11.34 -3.55
C PHE A 33 13.23 -11.96 -3.91
N ALA A 34 13.21 -12.90 -4.85
CA ALA A 34 11.99 -13.62 -5.19
C ALA A 34 11.45 -14.43 -4.00
N GLN A 35 12.34 -15.05 -3.22
CA GLN A 35 11.93 -15.76 -2.00
C GLN A 35 11.41 -14.78 -0.94
N LEU A 36 12.05 -13.61 -0.73
CA LEU A 36 11.55 -12.57 0.19
C LEU A 36 10.16 -12.10 -0.20
N ALA A 37 9.90 -11.87 -1.48
CA ALA A 37 8.62 -11.39 -1.97
C ALA A 37 7.44 -12.32 -1.64
N ILE A 38 7.68 -13.62 -1.57
CA ILE A 38 6.63 -14.63 -1.32
C ILE A 38 6.60 -15.18 0.11
N THR A 39 7.50 -14.74 1.00
CA THR A 39 7.51 -15.17 2.41
C THR A 39 6.16 -15.01 3.12
N PRO A 40 5.34 -13.95 2.87
CA PRO A 40 4.04 -13.80 3.53
C PRO A 40 3.01 -14.89 3.16
N LEU A 41 3.28 -15.65 2.10
CA LEU A 41 2.44 -16.75 1.63
C LEU A 41 2.92 -18.13 2.14
N MET A 42 4.08 -18.17 2.79
CA MET A 42 4.66 -19.37 3.38
C MET A 42 4.14 -19.62 4.79
N SER A 43 4.36 -20.83 5.33
CA SER A 43 4.17 -21.10 6.75
C SER A 43 5.20 -20.36 7.60
N SER A 44 4.84 -19.97 8.82
CA SER A 44 5.75 -19.32 9.77
C SER A 44 5.22 -19.51 11.18
N GLU A 45 6.13 -19.56 12.16
CA GLU A 45 5.80 -19.55 13.59
C GLU A 45 5.48 -18.14 14.10
N ILE A 46 5.99 -17.09 13.43
CA ILE A 46 5.70 -15.69 13.74
C ILE A 46 4.51 -15.16 12.95
N LYS A 47 3.95 -14.03 13.40
CA LYS A 47 2.80 -13.41 12.74
C LYS A 47 3.18 -12.94 11.33
N ARG A 48 2.22 -13.03 10.41
CA ARG A 48 2.42 -12.58 9.03
C ARG A 48 2.91 -11.14 8.91
N LYS A 49 2.45 -10.24 9.78
CA LYS A 49 2.97 -8.88 9.89
C LYS A 49 4.48 -8.86 10.09
N ASP A 50 4.97 -9.63 11.05
CA ASP A 50 6.39 -9.66 11.40
C ASP A 50 7.24 -10.27 10.27
N VAL A 51 6.72 -11.29 9.58
CA VAL A 51 7.34 -11.83 8.35
C VAL A 51 7.48 -10.75 7.29
N ILE A 52 6.44 -9.96 7.05
CA ILE A 52 6.46 -8.86 6.06
C ILE A 52 7.46 -7.79 6.47
N LEU A 53 7.44 -7.33 7.71
CA LEU A 53 8.35 -6.30 8.22
C LEU A 53 9.82 -6.73 8.13
N GLU A 54 10.13 -7.97 8.51
CA GLU A 54 11.49 -8.52 8.41
C GLU A 54 11.93 -8.63 6.93
N SER A 55 11.05 -9.07 6.04
CA SER A 55 11.33 -9.15 4.60
C SER A 55 11.59 -7.77 3.98
N ILE A 56 10.84 -6.74 4.38
CA ILE A 56 11.07 -5.34 3.99
C ILE A 56 12.42 -4.87 4.51
N LYS A 57 12.75 -5.14 5.78
CA LYS A 57 14.01 -4.76 6.40
C LYS A 57 15.22 -5.39 5.70
N LEU A 58 15.11 -6.64 5.29
CA LEU A 58 16.13 -7.32 4.51
C LEU A 58 16.25 -6.74 3.10
N SER A 59 15.13 -6.47 2.42
CA SER A 59 15.12 -5.87 1.08
C SER A 59 15.74 -4.47 1.03
N LYS A 60 15.57 -3.66 2.09
CA LYS A 60 16.14 -2.29 2.18
C LYS A 60 17.67 -2.24 2.19
N THR A 61 18.34 -3.35 2.41
CA THR A 61 19.81 -3.37 2.48
C THR A 61 20.48 -3.10 1.15
N GLU A 62 19.78 -3.26 0.06
CA GLU A 62 20.28 -3.04 -1.29
C GLU A 62 19.44 -2.00 -2.03
N LYS A 63 20.13 -1.07 -2.69
CA LYS A 63 19.49 -0.06 -3.55
C LYS A 63 19.43 -0.56 -4.99
N SER A 64 18.59 -1.58 -5.23
CA SER A 64 18.41 -2.17 -6.56
C SER A 64 16.93 -2.11 -6.98
N ILE A 65 16.69 -2.13 -8.28
CA ILE A 65 15.33 -2.20 -8.84
C ILE A 65 14.62 -3.47 -8.35
N THR A 66 15.35 -4.58 -8.20
CA THR A 66 14.81 -5.85 -7.70
C THR A 66 14.37 -5.73 -6.25
N ALA A 67 15.17 -5.05 -5.40
CA ALA A 67 14.79 -4.77 -4.03
C ALA A 67 13.53 -3.89 -3.94
N GLU A 68 13.43 -2.85 -4.79
CA GLU A 68 12.25 -1.98 -4.87
C GLU A 68 10.99 -2.77 -5.30
N LYS A 69 11.10 -3.62 -6.32
CA LYS A 69 9.99 -4.50 -6.76
C LYS A 69 9.55 -5.46 -5.64
N THR A 70 10.50 -6.04 -4.92
CA THR A 70 10.23 -6.91 -3.77
C THR A 70 9.46 -6.17 -2.69
N MET A 71 9.87 -4.96 -2.32
CA MET A 71 9.15 -4.13 -1.35
C MET A 71 7.73 -3.77 -1.82
N ALA A 72 7.54 -3.47 -3.10
CA ALA A 72 6.22 -3.22 -3.67
C ALA A 72 5.30 -4.44 -3.57
N MET A 73 5.81 -5.65 -3.85
CA MET A 73 5.06 -6.90 -3.70
C MET A 73 4.71 -7.18 -2.24
N LEU A 74 5.67 -6.98 -1.31
CA LEU A 74 5.43 -7.14 0.12
C LEU A 74 4.36 -6.17 0.64
N TYR A 75 4.40 -4.93 0.19
CA TYR A 75 3.37 -3.93 0.51
C TYR A 75 1.99 -4.34 -0.02
N THR A 76 1.91 -4.80 -1.27
CA THR A 76 0.66 -5.29 -1.88
C THR A 76 0.07 -6.47 -1.10
N LEU A 77 0.92 -7.40 -0.64
CA LEU A 77 0.48 -8.52 0.19
C LEU A 77 0.06 -8.05 1.59
N ALA A 78 0.75 -7.04 2.16
CA ALA A 78 0.35 -6.44 3.42
C ALA A 78 -1.03 -5.81 3.32
N ASP A 79 -1.29 -5.01 2.30
CA ASP A 79 -2.58 -4.35 2.05
C ASP A 79 -3.73 -5.37 1.89
N LYS A 80 -3.42 -6.53 1.31
CA LYS A 80 -4.40 -7.61 1.14
C LYS A 80 -4.71 -8.39 2.42
N PHE A 81 -3.72 -8.59 3.30
CA PHE A 81 -3.81 -9.52 4.42
C PHE A 81 -3.84 -8.87 5.80
N LEU A 82 -3.44 -7.60 5.90
CA LEU A 82 -3.38 -6.87 7.16
C LEU A 82 -4.41 -5.75 7.19
N THR A 83 -4.81 -5.35 8.39
CA THR A 83 -5.74 -4.24 8.62
C THR A 83 -5.33 -3.45 9.85
N GLY A 84 -5.85 -2.22 10.00
CA GLY A 84 -5.63 -1.40 11.19
C GLY A 84 -4.14 -1.13 11.45
N ASN A 85 -3.74 -1.19 12.71
CA ASN A 85 -2.38 -0.86 13.14
C ASN A 85 -1.29 -1.73 12.48
N ASP A 86 -1.59 -2.99 12.19
CA ASP A 86 -0.62 -3.89 11.56
C ASP A 86 -0.27 -3.43 10.13
N LEU A 87 -1.25 -2.93 9.39
CA LEU A 87 -1.03 -2.36 8.06
C LEU A 87 -0.29 -1.02 8.14
N GLU A 88 -0.64 -0.17 9.12
CA GLU A 88 0.03 1.12 9.31
C GLU A 88 1.52 0.96 9.62
N GLU A 89 1.91 0.00 10.48
CA GLU A 89 3.33 -0.30 10.73
C GLU A 89 4.09 -0.67 9.44
N VAL A 90 3.45 -1.42 8.54
CA VAL A 90 4.06 -1.76 7.23
C VAL A 90 4.16 -0.52 6.33
N LYS A 91 3.14 0.33 6.30
CA LYS A 91 3.17 1.61 5.56
C LYS A 91 4.31 2.49 6.04
N GLU A 92 4.49 2.66 7.35
CA GLU A 92 5.61 3.40 7.94
C GLU A 92 6.95 2.79 7.54
N ALA A 93 7.05 1.46 7.55
CA ALA A 93 8.26 0.76 7.16
C ALA A 93 8.67 1.04 5.71
N VAL A 94 7.75 1.25 4.78
CA VAL A 94 8.05 1.56 3.37
C VAL A 94 8.06 3.06 3.06
N ALA A 95 7.46 3.91 3.90
CA ALA A 95 7.27 5.33 3.64
C ALA A 95 8.56 6.09 3.27
N MET A 96 9.68 5.75 3.91
CA MET A 96 10.99 6.37 3.68
C MET A 96 11.75 5.75 2.49
N THR A 97 11.12 4.86 1.74
CA THR A 97 11.69 4.27 0.53
C THR A 97 11.15 4.97 -0.71
N ARG A 98 11.85 4.83 -1.85
CA ARG A 98 11.37 5.34 -3.13
C ARG A 98 10.00 4.78 -3.50
N ILE A 99 9.75 3.50 -3.25
CA ILE A 99 8.43 2.88 -3.46
C ILE A 99 7.37 3.52 -2.57
N GLY A 100 7.67 3.77 -1.30
CA GLY A 100 6.73 4.44 -0.39
C GLY A 100 6.37 5.85 -0.87
N GLN A 101 7.35 6.61 -1.33
CA GLN A 101 7.12 7.94 -1.92
C GLN A 101 6.23 7.86 -3.17
N MET A 102 6.48 6.93 -4.07
CA MET A 102 5.65 6.73 -5.28
C MET A 102 4.20 6.35 -4.92
N ILE A 103 4.02 5.47 -3.93
CA ILE A 103 2.68 5.06 -3.46
C ILE A 103 1.96 6.26 -2.84
N PHE A 104 2.66 7.08 -2.06
CA PHE A 104 2.09 8.28 -1.45
C PHE A 104 1.69 9.30 -2.52
N ASP A 105 2.56 9.59 -3.49
CA ASP A 105 2.31 10.53 -4.57
C ASP A 105 1.11 10.10 -5.43
N ASP A 106 1.03 8.81 -5.77
CA ASP A 106 -0.10 8.24 -6.52
C ASP A 106 -1.42 8.36 -5.71
N GLY A 107 -1.37 8.11 -4.41
CA GLY A 107 -2.51 8.29 -3.51
C GLY A 107 -3.00 9.74 -3.46
N VAL A 108 -2.08 10.69 -3.40
CA VAL A 108 -2.41 12.14 -3.42
C VAL A 108 -3.02 12.55 -4.76
N VAL A 109 -2.46 12.06 -5.88
CA VAL A 109 -3.01 12.36 -7.22
C VAL A 109 -4.41 11.80 -7.37
N ARG A 110 -4.63 10.53 -7.00
CA ARG A 110 -5.97 9.89 -7.05
C ARG A 110 -6.96 10.61 -6.14
N GLY A 111 -6.57 11.00 -4.94
CA GLY A 111 -7.42 11.76 -4.03
C GLY A 111 -7.88 13.09 -4.64
N ARG A 112 -6.98 13.83 -5.29
CA ARG A 112 -7.31 15.09 -5.98
C ARG A 112 -8.22 14.89 -7.19
N GLU A 113 -8.03 13.82 -7.94
CA GLU A 113 -8.88 13.48 -9.09
C GLU A 113 -10.30 13.11 -8.64
N GLU A 114 -10.43 12.34 -7.58
CA GLU A 114 -11.72 11.97 -7.00
C GLU A 114 -12.45 13.19 -6.46
N GLU A 115 -11.78 14.04 -5.68
CA GLU A 115 -12.34 15.30 -5.17
C GLU A 115 -12.84 16.19 -6.32
N ARG A 116 -12.05 16.33 -7.39
CA ARG A 116 -12.44 17.08 -8.59
C ARG A 116 -13.67 16.49 -9.24
N ARG A 117 -13.75 15.17 -9.34
CA ARG A 117 -14.91 14.45 -9.91
C ARG A 117 -16.17 14.71 -9.10
N LEU A 118 -16.09 14.56 -7.78
CA LEU A 118 -17.21 14.79 -6.86
C LEU A 118 -17.70 16.24 -6.92
N MET A 119 -16.77 17.19 -6.92
CA MET A 119 -17.09 18.61 -7.03
C MET A 119 -17.78 18.95 -8.37
N SER A 120 -17.28 18.41 -9.47
CA SER A 120 -17.90 18.61 -10.80
C SER A 120 -19.32 18.03 -10.87
N ALA A 121 -19.54 16.88 -10.26
CA ALA A 121 -20.88 16.27 -10.17
C ALA A 121 -21.83 17.14 -9.33
N LEU A 122 -21.37 17.67 -8.20
CA LEU A 122 -22.16 18.57 -7.34
C LEU A 122 -22.56 19.86 -8.10
N ILE A 123 -21.59 20.50 -8.75
CA ILE A 123 -21.83 21.70 -9.55
C ILE A 123 -22.91 21.44 -10.61
N SER A 124 -22.79 20.35 -11.35
CA SER A 124 -23.77 19.98 -12.37
C SER A 124 -25.17 19.78 -11.80
N LYS A 125 -25.30 19.12 -10.65
CA LYS A 125 -26.58 18.90 -9.97
C LYS A 125 -27.20 20.22 -9.48
N LEU A 126 -26.40 21.11 -8.87
CA LEU A 126 -26.87 22.41 -8.39
C LEU A 126 -27.32 23.32 -9.54
N LEU A 127 -26.59 23.32 -10.66
CA LEU A 127 -27.00 24.07 -11.88
C LEU A 127 -28.31 23.54 -12.45
N GLN A 128 -28.48 22.22 -12.57
CA GLN A 128 -29.73 21.61 -13.04
C GLN A 128 -30.92 21.95 -12.11
N ALA A 129 -30.67 21.98 -10.80
CA ALA A 129 -31.67 22.34 -9.78
C ALA A 129 -31.89 23.87 -9.67
N LYS A 130 -31.15 24.69 -10.41
CA LYS A 130 -31.18 26.18 -10.35
C LYS A 130 -30.86 26.74 -8.94
N ARG A 131 -30.02 26.03 -8.17
CA ARG A 131 -29.65 26.37 -6.79
C ARG A 131 -28.29 27.11 -6.78
N LEU A 132 -28.26 28.29 -7.37
CA LEU A 132 -27.00 29.07 -7.51
C LEU A 132 -26.44 29.58 -6.18
N ASP A 133 -27.31 29.95 -5.24
CA ASP A 133 -26.89 30.39 -3.91
C ASP A 133 -26.19 29.27 -3.13
N ASP A 134 -26.66 28.04 -3.31
CA ASP A 134 -26.05 26.87 -2.70
C ASP A 134 -24.68 26.53 -3.32
N LEU A 135 -24.49 26.86 -4.59
CA LEU A 135 -23.20 26.69 -5.26
C LEU A 135 -22.14 27.61 -4.63
N GLN A 136 -22.47 28.87 -4.39
CA GLN A 136 -21.56 29.79 -3.72
C GLN A 136 -21.24 29.35 -2.30
N ARG A 137 -22.25 28.98 -1.53
CA ARG A 137 -22.08 28.52 -0.15
C ARG A 137 -21.28 27.22 -0.07
N ALA A 138 -21.48 26.27 -0.96
CA ALA A 138 -20.73 25.03 -1.01
C ALA A 138 -19.23 25.25 -1.34
N ALA A 139 -18.89 26.31 -2.03
CA ALA A 139 -17.51 26.67 -2.32
C ALA A 139 -16.75 27.17 -1.07
N GLU A 140 -17.46 27.79 -0.13
CA GLU A 140 -16.89 28.45 1.06
C GLU A 140 -17.02 27.59 2.33
N ASP A 141 -18.01 26.69 2.42
CA ASP A 141 -18.39 25.90 3.60
C ASP A 141 -18.31 24.40 3.27
N GLU A 142 -17.29 23.73 3.82
CA GLU A 142 -17.03 22.30 3.60
C GLU A 142 -18.13 21.42 4.19
N GLU A 143 -18.64 21.73 5.40
CA GLU A 143 -19.70 20.94 6.02
C GLU A 143 -21.01 21.05 5.22
N TYR A 144 -21.28 22.26 4.67
CA TYR A 144 -22.44 22.47 3.82
C TYR A 144 -22.30 21.69 2.49
N ARG A 145 -21.12 21.71 1.90
CA ARG A 145 -20.79 20.94 0.70
C ARG A 145 -21.00 19.44 0.91
N GLU A 146 -20.51 18.88 2.01
CA GLU A 146 -20.73 17.45 2.33
C GLU A 146 -22.20 17.10 2.50
N ARG A 147 -23.00 17.98 3.12
CA ARG A 147 -24.45 17.79 3.24
C ARG A 147 -25.12 17.74 1.88
N LEU A 148 -24.75 18.65 0.97
CA LEU A 148 -25.27 18.67 -0.40
C LEU A 148 -24.86 17.41 -1.18
N MET A 149 -23.62 16.93 -1.03
CA MET A 149 -23.16 15.70 -1.65
C MET A 149 -24.03 14.52 -1.20
N LYS A 150 -24.34 14.43 0.08
CA LYS A 150 -25.27 13.41 0.63
C LYS A 150 -26.69 13.58 0.09
N GLU A 151 -27.20 14.81 0.02
CA GLU A 151 -28.54 15.12 -0.52
C GLU A 151 -28.70 14.64 -1.98
N PHE A 152 -27.66 14.85 -2.79
CA PHE A 152 -27.65 14.47 -4.21
C PHE A 152 -27.12 13.04 -4.47
N ASN A 153 -26.80 12.26 -3.43
CA ASN A 153 -26.21 10.92 -3.51
C ASN A 153 -24.94 10.89 -4.39
N ILE A 154 -24.04 11.85 -4.17
CA ILE A 154 -22.74 11.95 -4.83
C ILE A 154 -21.70 11.28 -3.92
N SER A 155 -21.11 10.17 -4.40
CA SER A 155 -20.10 9.37 -3.68
C SER A 155 -19.04 8.86 -4.64
#